data_85902310a963a2a15e25969b25db5b54
#
_entry.id   85902310a963a2a15e25969b25db5b54
#
_cell.length_a   1.000
_cell.length_b   1.000
_cell.length_c   1.000
_cell.angle_alpha   90.00
_cell.angle_beta   90.00
_cell.angle_gamma   90.00
#
_symmetry.space_group_name_H-M   'P 1'
#
loop_
_entity.id
_entity.type
_entity.pdbx_description
1 polymer ?
#
loop_
_entity_poly.entity_id
_entity_poly.type
_entity_poly.pdbx_seq_one_letter_code
_entity_poly.pdbx_strand_id
1 'polypeptide(L)'
;MRMKMRPWQALDMAQPDPDALPALGADDVAYVRRDFLTLAAACAWRGETADQVRRLISERRLPRPTYLLPDRTEMVPPDYFELHDAAGGVGPLPAWFARRLGEELTARAMDASAAHIEEEWTAYLAGEYGACLRRVSPAAIAEKARLIASIEDLVAGARRGDVAWRAALRRDVDLLDGMVREFARWDRLRFGGPLSRDRLITAVRERNADLWSGGPTSATGAPASPAPGRAPVDADARRS
;
A
#
# COMPACT_ATOMS: atom_id res chain seq x y z
N MET A 1 -15.52 -27.72 -3.38
CA MET A 1 -15.09 -26.35 -3.62
C MET A 1 -14.44 -25.87 -2.33
N ARG A 2 -13.10 -25.93 -2.23
CA ARG A 2 -12.39 -25.49 -1.02
C ARG A 2 -12.34 -23.97 -1.06
N MET A 3 -13.05 -23.34 -0.14
CA MET A 3 -12.93 -21.93 0.14
C MET A 3 -11.48 -21.63 0.49
N LYS A 4 -10.72 -20.98 -0.42
CA LYS A 4 -9.35 -20.51 -0.13
C LYS A 4 -9.50 -19.39 0.90
N MET A 5 -9.23 -19.71 2.17
CA MET A 5 -9.08 -18.68 3.21
C MET A 5 -8.03 -17.66 2.77
N ARG A 6 -8.34 -16.39 2.92
CA ARG A 6 -7.42 -15.33 2.55
C ARG A 6 -6.18 -15.37 3.45
N PRO A 7 -4.98 -15.11 2.93
CA PRO A 7 -3.73 -15.19 3.68
C PRO A 7 -3.67 -14.23 4.88
N TRP A 8 -4.42 -13.15 4.85
CA TRP A 8 -4.54 -12.19 5.95
C TRP A 8 -5.75 -12.47 6.88
N GLN A 9 -6.72 -13.27 6.44
CA GLN A 9 -7.81 -13.82 7.26
C GLN A 9 -7.43 -15.13 7.99
N ALA A 10 -6.28 -15.74 7.67
CA ALA A 10 -5.75 -16.86 8.43
C ALA A 10 -5.29 -16.47 9.86
N LEU A 11 -5.41 -15.21 10.21
CA LEU A 11 -5.37 -14.68 11.58
C LEU A 11 -6.80 -14.57 12.14
N ASP A 12 -7.58 -15.67 12.09
CA ASP A 12 -8.76 -15.88 12.95
C ASP A 12 -8.32 -16.18 14.41
N MET A 13 -7.23 -15.55 14.82
CA MET A 13 -6.92 -15.26 16.21
C MET A 13 -7.67 -13.97 16.51
N ALA A 14 -8.66 -14.04 17.38
CA ALA A 14 -9.32 -12.87 17.95
C ALA A 14 -8.30 -11.75 18.10
N GLN A 15 -8.52 -10.61 17.42
CA GLN A 15 -7.58 -9.49 17.58
C GLN A 15 -7.41 -9.28 19.09
N PRO A 16 -6.18 -9.25 19.61
CA PRO A 16 -5.99 -9.07 21.02
C PRO A 16 -6.72 -7.79 21.43
N ASP A 17 -7.40 -7.84 22.54
CA ASP A 17 -8.07 -6.67 23.12
C ASP A 17 -7.08 -5.49 23.03
N PRO A 18 -7.43 -4.40 22.35
CA PRO A 18 -6.53 -3.25 22.21
C PRO A 18 -6.04 -2.73 23.59
N ASP A 19 -6.82 -2.92 24.64
CA ASP A 19 -6.44 -2.56 26.02
C ASP A 19 -5.49 -3.57 26.66
N ALA A 20 -5.34 -4.77 26.10
CA ALA A 20 -4.39 -5.79 26.55
C ALA A 20 -3.01 -5.70 25.85
N LEU A 21 -2.87 -4.86 24.82
CA LEU A 21 -1.60 -4.67 24.14
C LEU A 21 -0.64 -3.81 24.99
N PRO A 22 0.67 -4.08 24.94
CA PRO A 22 1.65 -3.20 25.57
C PRO A 22 1.59 -1.81 24.92
N ALA A 23 1.91 -0.77 25.69
CA ALA A 23 2.04 0.59 25.14
C ALA A 23 3.12 0.62 24.04
N LEU A 24 2.99 1.55 23.08
CA LEU A 24 4.00 1.79 22.06
C LEU A 24 5.34 2.13 22.70
N GLY A 25 6.42 1.47 22.25
CA GLY A 25 7.78 1.78 22.66
C GLY A 25 8.28 3.10 22.07
N ALA A 26 9.43 3.58 22.52
CA ALA A 26 10.00 4.86 22.08
C ALA A 26 10.22 4.91 20.54
N ASP A 27 10.74 3.82 19.96
CA ASP A 27 10.98 3.72 18.51
C ASP A 27 9.66 3.72 17.73
N ASP A 28 8.63 3.04 18.25
CA ASP A 28 7.29 3.04 17.64
C ASP A 28 6.68 4.44 17.69
N VAL A 29 6.80 5.15 18.81
CA VAL A 29 6.34 6.54 18.95
C VAL A 29 7.08 7.46 17.98
N ALA A 30 8.39 7.31 17.81
CA ALA A 30 9.18 8.09 16.88
C ALA A 30 8.74 7.85 15.43
N TYR A 31 8.51 6.58 15.05
CA TYR A 31 7.96 6.21 13.75
C TYR A 31 6.60 6.85 13.51
N VAL A 32 5.67 6.69 14.47
CA VAL A 32 4.30 7.21 14.33
C VAL A 32 4.29 8.73 14.23
N ARG A 33 5.10 9.44 15.03
CA ARG A 33 5.18 10.91 14.96
C ARG A 33 5.80 11.42 13.66
N ARG A 34 6.64 10.64 13.00
CA ARG A 34 7.25 11.00 11.70
C ARG A 34 6.26 10.82 10.55
N ASP A 35 5.45 9.76 10.55
CA ASP A 35 4.69 9.31 9.37
C ASP A 35 3.18 9.58 9.47
N PHE A 36 2.70 10.04 10.63
CA PHE A 36 1.29 10.30 10.89
C PHE A 36 1.07 11.72 11.43
N LEU A 37 -0.14 12.23 11.26
CA LEU A 37 -0.58 13.51 11.82
C LEU A 37 -1.37 13.28 13.10
N THR A 38 -1.35 14.26 14.00
CA THR A 38 -2.36 14.27 15.08
C THR A 38 -3.72 14.54 14.46
N LEU A 39 -4.80 13.97 15.04
CA LEU A 39 -6.17 14.27 14.58
C LEU A 39 -6.45 15.78 14.57
N ALA A 40 -5.97 16.51 15.58
CA ALA A 40 -6.11 17.96 15.63
C ALA A 40 -5.40 18.65 14.45
N ALA A 41 -4.19 18.21 14.08
CA ALA A 41 -3.47 18.74 12.94
C ALA A 41 -4.17 18.41 11.61
N ALA A 42 -4.73 17.21 11.47
CA ALA A 42 -5.50 16.82 10.29
C ALA A 42 -6.78 17.67 10.12
N CYS A 43 -7.37 18.16 11.21
CA CYS A 43 -8.54 19.07 11.21
C CYS A 43 -8.19 20.56 11.04
N ALA A 44 -6.91 20.96 11.18
CA ALA A 44 -6.52 22.38 11.30
C ALA A 44 -6.95 23.27 10.12
N TRP A 45 -7.08 22.68 8.92
CA TRP A 45 -7.44 23.40 7.68
C TRP A 45 -8.81 23.01 7.15
N ARG A 46 -9.65 22.42 8.02
CA ARG A 46 -10.99 21.93 7.67
C ARG A 46 -12.06 22.70 8.44
N GLY A 47 -13.30 22.56 8.00
CA GLY A 47 -14.45 23.11 8.73
C GLY A 47 -14.80 22.28 9.97
N GLU A 48 -14.37 21.01 10.04
CA GLU A 48 -14.65 20.10 11.15
C GLU A 48 -13.61 20.24 12.27
N THR A 49 -14.07 20.30 13.50
CA THR A 49 -13.22 20.22 14.69
C THR A 49 -12.87 18.78 15.03
N ALA A 50 -11.77 18.56 15.77
CA ALA A 50 -11.40 17.23 16.24
C ALA A 50 -12.54 16.56 17.06
N ASP A 51 -13.30 17.32 17.84
CA ASP A 51 -14.43 16.78 18.63
C ASP A 51 -15.62 16.36 17.76
N GLN A 52 -15.86 17.08 16.65
CA GLN A 52 -16.84 16.64 15.65
C GLN A 52 -16.40 15.34 14.98
N VAL A 53 -15.13 15.23 14.63
CA VAL A 53 -14.57 14.01 14.04
C VAL A 53 -14.63 12.84 15.04
N ARG A 54 -14.31 13.03 16.33
CA ARG A 54 -14.45 11.98 17.36
C ARG A 54 -15.88 11.48 17.49
N ARG A 55 -16.87 12.37 17.37
CA ARG A 55 -18.29 11.95 17.34
C ARG A 55 -18.58 11.06 16.13
N LEU A 56 -18.13 11.45 14.94
CA LEU A 56 -18.30 10.64 13.72
C LEU A 56 -17.59 9.28 13.83
N ILE A 57 -16.43 9.22 14.48
CA ILE A 57 -15.73 7.97 14.78
C ILE A 57 -16.56 7.10 15.74
N SER A 58 -17.10 7.67 16.82
CA SER A 58 -17.93 6.93 17.78
C SER A 58 -19.23 6.42 17.16
N GLU A 59 -19.77 7.14 16.17
CA GLU A 59 -20.92 6.75 15.35
C GLU A 59 -20.56 5.74 14.22
N ARG A 60 -19.30 5.31 14.13
CA ARG A 60 -18.79 4.43 13.06
C ARG A 60 -19.01 4.99 11.65
N ARG A 61 -18.86 6.29 11.49
CA ARG A 61 -19.02 7.01 10.22
C ARG A 61 -17.68 7.50 9.64
N LEU A 62 -16.64 7.54 10.47
CA LEU A 62 -15.24 7.76 10.08
C LEU A 62 -14.34 6.73 10.75
N PRO A 63 -13.16 6.45 10.17
CA PRO A 63 -12.25 5.45 10.72
C PRO A 63 -11.64 5.88 12.05
N ARG A 64 -11.35 4.91 12.90
CA ARG A 64 -10.60 5.13 14.15
C ARG A 64 -9.21 5.68 13.84
N PRO A 65 -8.60 6.44 14.76
CA PRO A 65 -7.17 6.76 14.68
C PRO A 65 -6.36 5.48 14.50
N THR A 66 -5.36 5.54 13.63
CA THR A 66 -4.48 4.39 13.37
C THR A 66 -3.68 4.01 14.61
N TYR A 67 -3.22 5.02 15.36
CA TYR A 67 -2.52 4.81 16.63
C TYR A 67 -3.06 5.75 17.72
N LEU A 68 -2.96 5.28 18.94
CA LEU A 68 -3.12 6.07 20.15
C LEU A 68 -1.79 6.05 20.89
N LEU A 69 -1.15 7.20 21.00
CA LEU A 69 0.12 7.31 21.70
C LEU A 69 -0.06 7.16 23.24
N PRO A 70 1.00 6.90 24.01
CA PRO A 70 0.92 6.77 25.47
C PRO A 70 0.34 8.01 26.17
N ASP A 71 0.53 9.20 25.60
CA ASP A 71 -0.04 10.47 26.05
C ASP A 71 -1.49 10.69 25.56
N ARG A 72 -2.13 9.66 25.03
CA ARG A 72 -3.50 9.68 24.48
C ARG A 72 -3.64 10.53 23.21
N THR A 73 -2.54 10.93 22.57
CA THR A 73 -2.60 11.63 21.29
C THR A 73 -3.08 10.68 20.19
N GLU A 74 -4.14 11.06 19.51
CA GLU A 74 -4.73 10.34 18.38
C GLU A 74 -3.95 10.63 17.10
N MET A 75 -3.43 9.59 16.46
CA MET A 75 -2.64 9.70 15.24
C MET A 75 -3.37 9.09 14.05
N VAL A 76 -3.47 9.84 12.97
CA VAL A 76 -4.17 9.46 11.73
C VAL A 76 -3.21 9.57 10.54
N PRO A 77 -3.42 8.80 9.46
CA PRO A 77 -2.59 8.93 8.26
C PRO A 77 -2.79 10.31 7.61
N PRO A 78 -1.80 10.84 6.86
CA PRO A 78 -1.91 12.14 6.20
C PRO A 78 -3.10 12.28 5.24
N ASP A 79 -3.55 11.17 4.67
CA ASP A 79 -4.68 11.07 3.74
C ASP A 79 -6.02 10.72 4.42
N TYR A 80 -6.12 10.91 5.74
CA TYR A 80 -7.28 10.48 6.56
C TYR A 80 -8.64 10.90 6.00
N PHE A 81 -8.74 12.08 5.42
CA PHE A 81 -9.99 12.61 4.90
C PHE A 81 -10.20 12.40 3.40
N GLU A 82 -9.25 11.82 2.68
CA GLU A 82 -9.35 11.70 1.21
C GLU A 82 -10.61 10.96 0.74
N LEU A 83 -10.99 9.84 1.41
CA LEU A 83 -12.20 9.10 1.04
C LEU A 83 -13.47 9.89 1.35
N HIS A 84 -13.49 10.56 2.51
CA HIS A 84 -14.59 11.44 2.91
C HIS A 84 -14.83 12.54 1.88
N ASP A 85 -13.76 13.20 1.43
CA ASP A 85 -13.84 14.30 0.48
C ASP A 85 -14.22 13.81 -0.92
N ALA A 86 -13.65 12.69 -1.36
CA ALA A 86 -13.99 12.06 -2.63
C ALA A 86 -15.44 11.56 -2.71
N ALA A 87 -16.01 11.17 -1.57
CA ALA A 87 -17.39 10.75 -1.47
C ALA A 87 -18.39 11.93 -1.42
N GLY A 88 -17.90 13.15 -1.19
CA GLY A 88 -18.75 14.34 -0.96
C GLY A 88 -19.31 14.44 0.45
N GLY A 89 -18.60 13.86 1.44
CA GLY A 89 -18.95 13.93 2.85
C GLY A 89 -19.27 12.58 3.48
N VAL A 90 -19.50 12.60 4.79
CA VAL A 90 -19.68 11.41 5.62
C VAL A 90 -20.99 10.65 5.32
N GLY A 91 -22.04 11.34 4.85
CA GLY A 91 -23.32 10.71 4.51
C GLY A 91 -23.22 9.72 3.36
N PRO A 92 -22.71 10.11 2.18
CA PRO A 92 -22.58 9.22 1.03
C PRO A 92 -21.39 8.26 1.11
N LEU A 93 -20.45 8.43 2.05
CA LEU A 93 -19.20 7.68 2.12
C LEU A 93 -19.38 6.14 2.10
N PRO A 94 -20.27 5.51 2.88
CA PRO A 94 -20.40 4.05 2.87
C PRO A 94 -20.83 3.51 1.49
N ALA A 95 -21.84 4.09 0.88
CA ALA A 95 -22.35 3.67 -0.42
C ALA A 95 -21.32 3.96 -1.54
N TRP A 96 -20.62 5.09 -1.47
CA TRP A 96 -19.56 5.44 -2.39
C TRP A 96 -18.39 4.45 -2.28
N PHE A 97 -17.94 4.13 -1.05
CA PHE A 97 -16.88 3.15 -0.81
C PHE A 97 -17.23 1.78 -1.37
N ALA A 98 -18.44 1.27 -1.04
CA ALA A 98 -18.90 -0.03 -1.50
C ALA A 98 -18.94 -0.14 -3.02
N ARG A 99 -19.50 0.87 -3.69
CA ARG A 99 -19.56 0.92 -5.16
C ARG A 99 -18.16 0.97 -5.77
N ARG A 100 -17.30 1.89 -5.31
CA ARG A 100 -15.94 2.05 -5.86
C ARG A 100 -15.08 0.83 -5.64
N LEU A 101 -15.15 0.22 -4.44
CA LEU A 101 -14.40 -1.00 -4.15
C LEU A 101 -14.90 -2.17 -5.00
N GLY A 102 -16.22 -2.32 -5.15
CA GLY A 102 -16.81 -3.34 -6.02
C GLY A 102 -16.36 -3.22 -7.48
N GLU A 103 -16.31 -1.99 -8.03
CA GLU A 103 -15.78 -1.71 -9.37
C GLU A 103 -14.30 -2.12 -9.48
N GLU A 104 -13.47 -1.76 -8.51
CA GLU A 104 -12.03 -2.06 -8.51
C GLU A 104 -11.73 -3.55 -8.35
N LEU A 105 -12.47 -4.25 -7.51
CA LEU A 105 -12.36 -5.71 -7.33
C LEU A 105 -12.79 -6.45 -8.61
N THR A 106 -13.92 -6.06 -9.20
CA THR A 106 -14.42 -6.64 -10.45
C THR A 106 -13.42 -6.46 -11.60
N ALA A 107 -12.85 -5.27 -11.74
CA ALA A 107 -11.84 -4.97 -12.76
C ALA A 107 -10.58 -5.85 -12.63
N ARG A 108 -10.31 -6.37 -11.44
CA ARG A 108 -9.17 -7.27 -11.14
C ARG A 108 -9.55 -8.75 -11.07
N ALA A 109 -10.78 -9.09 -11.48
CA ALA A 109 -11.32 -10.45 -11.38
C ALA A 109 -11.23 -11.04 -9.95
N MET A 110 -11.44 -10.20 -8.93
CA MET A 110 -11.45 -10.57 -7.52
C MET A 110 -12.88 -10.70 -6.99
N ASP A 111 -13.03 -11.29 -5.81
CA ASP A 111 -14.32 -11.39 -5.13
C ASP A 111 -14.87 -10.00 -4.79
N ALA A 112 -15.95 -9.61 -5.46
CA ALA A 112 -16.69 -8.38 -5.26
C ALA A 112 -18.05 -8.62 -4.57
N SER A 113 -18.18 -9.72 -3.80
CA SER A 113 -19.41 -10.00 -3.04
C SER A 113 -19.70 -8.93 -2.00
N ALA A 114 -20.98 -8.71 -1.70
CA ALA A 114 -21.39 -7.73 -0.71
C ALA A 114 -20.78 -8.03 0.68
N ALA A 115 -20.66 -9.32 1.04
CA ALA A 115 -20.03 -9.72 2.30
C ALA A 115 -18.56 -9.31 2.37
N HIS A 116 -17.82 -9.50 1.25
CA HIS A 116 -16.43 -9.07 1.17
C HIS A 116 -16.29 -7.55 1.30
N ILE A 117 -17.10 -6.80 0.57
CA ILE A 117 -17.08 -5.34 0.61
C ILE A 117 -17.39 -4.82 2.03
N GLU A 118 -18.31 -5.46 2.74
CA GLU A 118 -18.64 -5.10 4.13
C GLU A 118 -17.49 -5.40 5.10
N GLU A 119 -16.77 -6.51 4.91
CA GLU A 119 -15.55 -6.81 5.68
C GLU A 119 -14.48 -5.73 5.46
N GLU A 120 -14.25 -5.32 4.20
CA GLU A 120 -13.29 -4.28 3.86
C GLU A 120 -13.70 -2.89 4.40
N TRP A 121 -15.02 -2.59 4.41
CA TRP A 121 -15.56 -1.41 5.06
C TRP A 121 -15.32 -1.42 6.57
N THR A 122 -15.51 -2.57 7.21
CA THR A 122 -15.25 -2.75 8.64
C THR A 122 -13.76 -2.55 8.97
N ALA A 123 -12.86 -3.11 8.17
CA ALA A 123 -11.41 -2.91 8.30
C ALA A 123 -10.99 -1.44 8.09
N TYR A 124 -11.64 -0.74 7.14
CA TYR A 124 -11.43 0.70 6.96
C TYR A 124 -11.84 1.48 8.22
N LEU A 125 -13.03 1.22 8.76
CA LEU A 125 -13.51 1.88 9.98
C LEU A 125 -12.68 1.55 11.22
N ALA A 126 -12.04 0.37 11.26
CA ALA A 126 -11.09 0.00 12.31
C ALA A 126 -9.74 0.74 12.23
N GLY A 127 -9.50 1.51 11.14
CA GLY A 127 -8.24 2.24 10.92
C GLY A 127 -7.08 1.35 10.46
N GLU A 128 -7.34 0.11 10.05
CA GLU A 128 -6.31 -0.87 9.69
C GLU A 128 -5.55 -0.47 8.43
N TYR A 129 -6.26 0.07 7.43
CA TYR A 129 -5.63 0.53 6.19
C TYR A 129 -4.67 1.69 6.39
N GLY A 130 -4.92 2.56 7.35
CA GLY A 130 -4.00 3.63 7.71
C GLY A 130 -2.65 3.12 8.19
N ALA A 131 -2.59 1.97 8.89
CA ALA A 131 -1.35 1.36 9.32
C ALA A 131 -0.56 0.75 8.15
N CYS A 132 -1.24 0.21 7.15
CA CYS A 132 -0.59 -0.61 6.14
C CYS A 132 -0.41 0.04 4.75
N LEU A 133 -1.27 0.99 4.35
CA LEU A 133 -1.19 1.65 3.06
C LEU A 133 -0.60 3.07 3.18
N ARG A 134 0.27 3.45 2.23
CA ARG A 134 0.76 4.83 2.14
C ARG A 134 -0.34 5.79 1.75
N ARG A 135 -1.30 5.30 0.96
CA ARG A 135 -2.52 6.03 0.58
C ARG A 135 -3.70 5.07 0.62
N VAL A 136 -4.73 5.45 1.38
CA VAL A 136 -5.94 4.64 1.52
C VAL A 136 -6.94 5.02 0.43
N SER A 137 -7.27 4.07 -0.45
CA SER A 137 -8.32 4.23 -1.47
C SER A 137 -8.87 2.86 -1.87
N PRO A 138 -10.11 2.79 -2.40
CA PRO A 138 -10.65 1.53 -2.92
C PRO A 138 -9.74 0.85 -3.93
N ALA A 139 -9.12 1.63 -4.83
CA ALA A 139 -8.15 1.11 -5.81
C ALA A 139 -6.90 0.53 -5.14
N ALA A 140 -6.34 1.20 -4.10
CA ALA A 140 -5.18 0.71 -3.39
C ALA A 140 -5.50 -0.54 -2.56
N ILE A 141 -6.69 -0.63 -1.96
CA ILE A 141 -7.15 -1.82 -1.23
C ILE A 141 -7.24 -3.01 -2.18
N ALA A 142 -7.93 -2.86 -3.31
CA ALA A 142 -8.08 -3.93 -4.30
C ALA A 142 -6.72 -4.33 -4.93
N GLU A 143 -5.85 -3.36 -5.24
CA GLU A 143 -4.53 -3.64 -5.82
C GLU A 143 -3.62 -4.34 -4.83
N LYS A 144 -3.59 -3.94 -3.56
CA LYS A 144 -2.85 -4.65 -2.52
C LYS A 144 -3.29 -6.11 -2.40
N ALA A 145 -4.60 -6.37 -2.39
CA ALA A 145 -5.14 -7.72 -2.31
C ALA A 145 -4.74 -8.57 -3.53
N ARG A 146 -4.80 -7.99 -4.74
CA ARG A 146 -4.35 -8.64 -5.99
C ARG A 146 -2.85 -8.97 -5.94
N LEU A 147 -2.01 -8.03 -5.51
CA LEU A 147 -0.56 -8.22 -5.42
C LEU A 147 -0.20 -9.30 -4.41
N ILE A 148 -0.86 -9.34 -3.24
CA ILE A 148 -0.69 -10.39 -2.25
C ILE A 148 -0.99 -11.76 -2.87
N ALA A 149 -2.14 -11.93 -3.51
CA ALA A 149 -2.52 -13.18 -4.16
C ALA A 149 -1.52 -13.59 -5.25
N SER A 150 -1.12 -12.64 -6.11
CA SER A 150 -0.15 -12.88 -7.18
C SER A 150 1.22 -13.31 -6.66
N ILE A 151 1.75 -12.64 -5.64
CA ILE A 151 3.05 -12.98 -5.05
C ILE A 151 2.99 -14.37 -4.39
N GLU A 152 1.92 -14.69 -3.67
CA GLU A 152 1.73 -16.01 -3.05
C GLU A 152 1.66 -17.13 -4.08
N ASP A 153 0.93 -16.93 -5.18
CA ASP A 153 0.87 -17.90 -6.29
C ASP A 153 2.24 -18.05 -6.99
N LEU A 154 2.97 -16.95 -7.20
CA LEU A 154 4.31 -17.00 -7.77
C LEU A 154 5.30 -17.73 -6.85
N VAL A 155 5.22 -17.49 -5.54
CA VAL A 155 6.09 -18.17 -4.55
C VAL A 155 5.75 -19.65 -4.45
N ALA A 156 4.48 -20.02 -4.46
CA ALA A 156 4.04 -21.41 -4.43
C ALA A 156 4.43 -22.19 -5.70
N GLY A 157 4.38 -21.54 -6.86
CA GLY A 157 4.75 -22.09 -8.16
C GLY A 157 6.17 -21.78 -8.62
N ALA A 158 7.12 -21.62 -7.70
CA ALA A 158 8.47 -21.10 -7.99
C ALA A 158 9.16 -21.81 -9.16
N ARG A 159 9.51 -21.02 -10.20
CA ARG A 159 10.23 -21.44 -11.42
C ARG A 159 11.47 -20.59 -11.60
N ARG A 160 12.45 -20.73 -10.72
CA ARG A 160 13.63 -19.85 -10.63
C ARG A 160 14.43 -19.68 -11.92
N GLY A 161 14.39 -20.66 -12.83
CA GLY A 161 15.02 -20.57 -14.17
C GLY A 161 14.18 -19.85 -15.22
N ASP A 162 12.93 -19.53 -14.95
CA ASP A 162 12.04 -18.87 -15.88
C ASP A 162 12.17 -17.35 -15.79
N VAL A 163 12.57 -16.70 -16.88
CA VAL A 163 12.78 -15.25 -16.96
C VAL A 163 11.47 -14.49 -16.73
N ALA A 164 10.34 -15.00 -17.24
CA ALA A 164 9.03 -14.37 -17.08
C ALA A 164 8.57 -14.43 -15.62
N TRP A 165 8.77 -15.57 -14.95
CA TRP A 165 8.48 -15.72 -13.52
C TRP A 165 9.33 -14.75 -12.68
N ARG A 166 10.65 -14.63 -12.95
CA ARG A 166 11.55 -13.72 -12.25
C ARG A 166 11.11 -12.27 -12.39
N ALA A 167 10.76 -11.85 -13.62
CA ALA A 167 10.28 -10.51 -13.90
C ALA A 167 8.95 -10.22 -13.20
N ALA A 168 8.02 -11.16 -13.22
CA ALA A 168 6.71 -11.00 -12.56
C ALA A 168 6.85 -10.88 -11.05
N LEU A 169 7.63 -11.77 -10.40
CA LEU A 169 7.85 -11.75 -8.95
C LEU A 169 8.49 -10.43 -8.52
N ARG A 170 9.55 -10.00 -9.19
CA ARG A 170 10.22 -8.73 -8.89
C ARG A 170 9.26 -7.56 -9.02
N ARG A 171 8.55 -7.46 -10.14
CA ARG A 171 7.58 -6.39 -10.40
C ARG A 171 6.51 -6.31 -9.31
N ASP A 172 5.89 -7.45 -8.96
CA ASP A 172 4.76 -7.45 -8.03
C ASP A 172 5.22 -7.15 -6.59
N VAL A 173 6.40 -7.63 -6.19
CA VAL A 173 7.02 -7.30 -4.89
C VAL A 173 7.38 -5.81 -4.83
N ASP A 174 7.98 -5.24 -5.88
CA ASP A 174 8.36 -3.83 -5.90
C ASP A 174 7.12 -2.91 -5.92
N LEU A 175 6.04 -3.30 -6.63
CA LEU A 175 4.77 -2.59 -6.59
C LEU A 175 4.14 -2.63 -5.19
N LEU A 176 4.12 -3.80 -4.55
CA LEU A 176 3.60 -3.93 -3.19
C LEU A 176 4.41 -3.08 -2.20
N ASP A 177 5.75 -3.10 -2.29
CA ASP A 177 6.63 -2.29 -1.43
C ASP A 177 6.39 -0.79 -1.60
N GLY A 178 6.16 -0.33 -2.81
CA GLY A 178 5.81 1.06 -3.09
C GLY A 178 4.47 1.50 -2.49
N MET A 179 3.52 0.57 -2.31
CA MET A 179 2.18 0.86 -1.81
C MET A 179 2.05 0.80 -0.29
N VAL A 180 2.83 -0.09 0.37
CA VAL A 180 2.68 -0.33 1.81
C VAL A 180 3.66 0.53 2.61
N ARG A 181 3.24 0.88 3.85
CA ARG A 181 4.11 1.55 4.83
C ARG A 181 5.11 0.57 5.43
N GLU A 182 6.13 1.09 6.05
CA GLU A 182 6.83 0.36 7.10
C GLU A 182 5.89 0.22 8.30
N PHE A 183 6.03 -0.90 9.01
CA PHE A 183 5.21 -1.14 10.19
C PHE A 183 6.02 -0.83 11.46
N ALA A 184 5.37 -0.25 12.46
CA ALA A 184 5.89 -0.23 13.80
C ALA A 184 6.11 -1.68 14.30
N ARG A 185 7.06 -1.90 15.20
CA ARG A 185 7.24 -3.23 15.82
C ARG A 185 5.97 -3.64 16.56
N TRP A 186 5.29 -2.67 17.15
CA TRP A 186 4.01 -2.82 17.82
C TRP A 186 2.90 -3.39 16.93
N ASP A 187 2.89 -3.08 15.64
CA ASP A 187 1.88 -3.59 14.71
C ASP A 187 1.89 -5.12 14.60
N ARG A 188 3.07 -5.75 14.74
CA ARG A 188 3.17 -7.22 14.76
C ARG A 188 2.46 -7.84 15.95
N LEU A 189 2.44 -7.14 17.08
CA LEU A 189 1.68 -7.56 18.26
C LEU A 189 0.18 -7.35 18.03
N ARG A 190 -0.19 -6.16 17.51
CA ARG A 190 -1.58 -5.79 17.21
C ARG A 190 -2.24 -6.76 16.22
N PHE A 191 -1.52 -7.17 15.20
CA PHE A 191 -2.03 -8.03 14.12
C PHE A 191 -1.65 -9.52 14.28
N GLY A 192 -1.08 -9.91 15.41
CA GLY A 192 -0.88 -11.31 15.78
C GLY A 192 0.25 -12.04 15.06
N GLY A 193 1.23 -11.33 14.47
CA GLY A 193 2.40 -11.99 13.84
C GLY A 193 2.98 -11.28 12.63
N PRO A 194 3.71 -12.02 11.77
CA PRO A 194 4.35 -11.46 10.58
C PRO A 194 3.33 -10.86 9.60
N LEU A 195 3.51 -9.60 9.25
CA LEU A 195 2.64 -8.85 8.36
C LEU A 195 2.92 -9.17 6.88
N SER A 196 2.04 -8.70 5.98
CA SER A 196 2.23 -8.90 4.53
C SER A 196 3.60 -8.38 4.06
N ARG A 197 4.11 -7.26 4.59
CA ARG A 197 5.44 -6.74 4.30
C ARG A 197 6.54 -7.73 4.71
N ASP A 198 6.47 -8.30 5.91
CA ASP A 198 7.46 -9.26 6.40
C ASP A 198 7.49 -10.52 5.54
N ARG A 199 6.31 -11.05 5.21
CA ARG A 199 6.14 -12.31 4.48
C ARG A 199 6.40 -12.21 2.99
N LEU A 200 5.90 -11.15 2.35
CA LEU A 200 5.81 -11.04 0.89
C LEU A 200 6.81 -10.06 0.29
N ILE A 201 7.42 -9.18 1.09
CA ILE A 201 8.47 -8.28 0.62
C ILE A 201 9.82 -8.74 1.18
N THR A 202 9.98 -8.66 2.51
CA THR A 202 11.28 -8.94 3.15
C THR A 202 11.71 -10.38 2.91
N ALA A 203 10.89 -11.36 3.31
CA ALA A 203 11.25 -12.77 3.18
C ALA A 203 11.36 -13.23 1.71
N VAL A 204 10.59 -12.63 0.78
CA VAL A 204 10.70 -12.95 -0.65
C VAL A 204 12.00 -12.40 -1.23
N ARG A 205 12.37 -11.16 -0.89
CA ARG A 205 13.67 -10.56 -1.30
C ARG A 205 14.86 -11.32 -0.76
N GLU A 206 14.82 -11.74 0.51
CA GLU A 206 15.88 -12.56 1.12
C GLU A 206 16.07 -13.89 0.40
N ARG A 207 14.98 -14.61 0.10
CA ARG A 207 15.01 -15.92 -0.57
C ARG A 207 15.41 -15.86 -2.03
N ASN A 208 15.30 -14.71 -2.68
CA ASN A 208 15.57 -14.48 -4.10
C ASN A 208 16.45 -13.24 -4.31
N ALA A 209 17.46 -13.05 -3.47
CA ALA A 209 18.31 -11.86 -3.46
C ALA A 209 18.96 -11.55 -4.82
N ASP A 210 19.18 -12.57 -5.62
CA ASP A 210 19.71 -12.45 -6.99
C ASP A 210 18.79 -11.66 -7.94
N LEU A 211 17.48 -11.57 -7.65
CA LEU A 211 16.55 -10.75 -8.43
C LEU A 211 16.76 -9.24 -8.20
N TRP A 212 17.32 -8.85 -7.06
CA TRP A 212 17.57 -7.45 -6.70
C TRP A 212 19.04 -7.07 -6.67
N SER A 213 19.99 -8.04 -6.84
CA SER A 213 21.44 -7.80 -6.83
C SER A 213 22.00 -7.26 -8.15
N GLY A 214 21.26 -7.33 -9.26
CA GLY A 214 21.60 -6.72 -10.54
C GLY A 214 21.05 -5.31 -10.59
N GLY A 215 21.92 -4.28 -10.54
CA GLY A 215 21.57 -2.93 -10.94
C GLY A 215 21.00 -2.94 -12.37
N PRO A 216 20.38 -1.82 -12.85
CA PRO A 216 19.84 -1.76 -14.20
C PRO A 216 20.94 -2.18 -15.18
N THR A 217 20.73 -3.29 -15.86
CA THR A 217 21.56 -3.66 -17.00
C THR A 217 21.42 -2.49 -17.97
N SER A 218 22.44 -1.63 -17.99
CA SER A 218 22.62 -0.65 -19.06
C SER A 218 22.60 -1.44 -20.35
N ALA A 219 21.50 -1.38 -21.06
CA ALA A 219 21.46 -1.79 -22.46
C ALA A 219 22.33 -0.80 -23.24
N THR A 220 23.65 -0.96 -23.10
CA THR A 220 24.63 -0.30 -23.96
C THR A 220 24.71 -1.12 -25.25
N GLY A 221 23.76 -0.81 -26.12
CA GLY A 221 23.69 -1.27 -27.48
C GLY A 221 23.16 -0.13 -28.32
N ALA A 222 23.77 1.06 -28.23
CA ALA A 222 23.59 2.06 -29.25
C ALA A 222 24.43 1.62 -30.46
N PRO A 223 23.83 1.44 -31.65
CA PRO A 223 24.63 1.22 -32.87
C PRO A 223 25.48 2.47 -33.12
N ALA A 224 26.76 2.26 -33.34
CA ALA A 224 27.71 3.32 -33.74
C ALA A 224 27.13 4.07 -34.94
N SER A 225 26.92 5.35 -34.78
CA SER A 225 26.62 6.27 -35.88
C SER A 225 27.82 6.32 -36.81
N PRO A 226 27.70 6.14 -38.13
CA PRO A 226 28.79 6.31 -39.04
C PRO A 226 29.26 7.78 -39.04
N ALA A 227 30.58 7.99 -39.00
CA ALA A 227 31.18 9.30 -39.07
C ALA A 227 30.81 10.03 -40.36
N PRO A 228 30.58 11.36 -40.31
CA PRO A 228 30.34 12.13 -41.53
C PRO A 228 31.59 12.17 -42.39
N GLY A 229 31.42 11.66 -43.64
CA GLY A 229 32.45 11.71 -44.68
C GLY A 229 32.87 13.15 -44.98
N ARG A 230 34.15 13.36 -44.99
CA ARG A 230 34.84 14.59 -45.41
C ARG A 230 34.52 14.84 -46.90
N ALA A 231 33.78 15.91 -47.21
CA ALA A 231 33.64 16.39 -48.57
C ALA A 231 34.96 16.98 -49.12
N PRO A 232 35.31 16.78 -50.36
CA PRO A 232 36.50 17.39 -50.96
C PRO A 232 36.31 18.88 -51.19
N VAL A 233 37.38 19.60 -50.91
CA VAL A 233 37.48 21.05 -51.18
C VAL A 233 37.84 21.19 -52.65
N ASP A 234 36.90 21.67 -53.46
CA ASP A 234 37.20 22.19 -54.81
C ASP A 234 37.59 23.64 -54.68
N ALA A 235 38.88 23.88 -55.05
CA ALA A 235 39.36 25.18 -55.42
C ALA A 235 39.14 25.31 -56.94
N ASP A 236 38.42 26.27 -57.37
CA ASP A 236 38.89 27.16 -58.45
C ASP A 236 37.76 28.09 -58.93
N ALA A 237 38.18 29.22 -59.27
CA ALA A 237 37.79 30.14 -60.37
C ALA A 237 37.33 31.52 -59.93
N ARG A 238 38.32 32.31 -60.05
CA ARG A 238 38.34 33.79 -60.28
C ARG A 238 37.49 34.18 -61.49
N ARG A 239 37.16 35.49 -61.48
CA ARG A 239 36.78 36.43 -62.56
C ARG A 239 35.25 36.46 -62.85
N SER A 240 34.63 37.59 -62.70
CA SER A 240 34.71 38.92 -63.30
C SER A 240 33.75 39.85 -62.54
#